data_d7b13234518dafb14b0c592984bb80fd
#
_entry.id   d7b13234518dafb14b0c592984bb80fd
#
_cell.length_a   1.000
_cell.length_b   1.000
_cell.length_c   1.000
_cell.angle_alpha   90.00
_cell.angle_beta   90.00
_cell.angle_gamma   90.00
#
_symmetry.space_group_name_H-M   'P 1'
#
loop_
_entity.id
_entity.type
_entity.pdbx_description
1 polymer ?
#
loop_
_entity_poly.entity_id
_entity_poly.type
_entity_poly.pdbx_seq_one_letter_code
_entity_poly.pdbx_strand_id
1 'polypeptide(L)'
;MTHNLYHGDLPEGVGFGSAVAIDTEAMGLNPHRDRLCLVQLSAGDGEAHLVQFAPGSYDAPHLECLLGDPGVTKLFHFARFDLAMLYHHLGVMAAPVYCTKIASRLVRTFTDRHGLRDLCKDLLNIDLSKQQQSSDWGTANLSEEQLRYAASDVLHLHALRSRLDAMLAREGRDGLAREGREALARACFEFLPPRVLLDLEGWPEQDIFAH
;
A
#
# COMPACT_ATOMS: atom_id res chain seq x y z
N MET A 1 19.47 -3.47 4.81
CA MET A 1 18.32 -3.29 3.91
C MET A 1 18.87 -3.15 2.52
N THR A 2 18.47 -4.03 1.62
CA THR A 2 18.87 -3.97 0.21
C THR A 2 17.74 -3.30 -0.56
N HIS A 3 18.05 -2.35 -1.42
CA HIS A 3 17.09 -1.76 -2.33
C HIS A 3 17.68 -1.59 -3.72
N ASN A 4 16.85 -1.74 -4.72
CA ASN A 4 17.18 -1.56 -6.13
C ASN A 4 16.33 -0.41 -6.69
N LEU A 5 16.96 0.58 -7.30
CA LEU A 5 16.28 1.70 -7.93
C LEU A 5 16.22 1.47 -9.44
N TYR A 6 15.01 1.60 -9.98
CA TYR A 6 14.72 1.53 -11.41
C TYR A 6 14.06 2.82 -11.88
N HIS A 7 14.14 3.12 -13.17
CA HIS A 7 13.53 4.31 -13.75
C HIS A 7 12.48 3.90 -14.79
N GLY A 8 11.24 4.35 -14.57
CA GLY A 8 10.10 4.18 -15.47
C GLY A 8 9.35 2.86 -15.26
N ASP A 9 10.02 1.72 -15.12
CA ASP A 9 9.35 0.42 -14.95
C ASP A 9 10.22 -0.57 -14.16
N LEU A 10 9.61 -1.68 -13.75
CA LEU A 10 10.31 -2.85 -13.22
C LEU A 10 11.05 -3.58 -14.35
N PRO A 11 12.24 -4.15 -14.09
CA PRO A 11 12.88 -5.03 -15.05
C PRO A 11 12.11 -6.33 -15.24
N GLU A 12 12.23 -6.92 -16.44
CA GLU A 12 11.67 -8.23 -16.74
C GLU A 12 12.21 -9.29 -15.77
N GLY A 13 11.33 -10.20 -15.32
CA GLY A 13 11.69 -11.35 -14.49
C GLY A 13 11.73 -11.09 -12.98
N VAL A 14 11.47 -9.88 -12.50
CA VAL A 14 11.29 -9.64 -11.06
C VAL A 14 9.99 -10.28 -10.58
N GLY A 15 10.09 -11.29 -9.72
CA GLY A 15 8.95 -12.03 -9.21
C GLY A 15 8.63 -11.73 -7.75
N PHE A 16 7.33 -11.60 -7.41
CA PHE A 16 6.86 -11.29 -6.06
C PHE A 16 6.06 -12.43 -5.41
N GLY A 17 6.00 -13.60 -6.05
CA GLY A 17 5.21 -14.73 -5.54
C GLY A 17 3.70 -14.43 -5.50
N SER A 18 3.01 -14.90 -4.46
CA SER A 18 1.55 -14.74 -4.31
C SER A 18 1.11 -13.43 -3.66
N ALA A 19 2.04 -12.60 -3.21
CA ALA A 19 1.75 -11.31 -2.60
C ALA A 19 2.94 -10.34 -2.75
N VAL A 20 2.63 -9.06 -2.97
CA VAL A 20 3.60 -7.97 -3.06
C VAL A 20 3.19 -6.83 -2.13
N ALA A 21 4.11 -6.36 -1.30
CA ALA A 21 3.96 -5.14 -0.53
C ALA A 21 4.20 -3.94 -1.45
N ILE A 22 3.32 -2.93 -1.38
CA ILE A 22 3.39 -1.73 -2.23
C ILE A 22 3.14 -0.49 -1.38
N ASP A 23 3.85 0.59 -1.71
CA ASP A 23 3.65 1.94 -1.21
C ASP A 23 3.95 2.96 -2.32
N THR A 24 3.53 4.21 -2.16
CA THR A 24 3.73 5.25 -3.16
C THR A 24 4.17 6.57 -2.55
N GLU A 25 5.09 7.26 -3.23
CA GLU A 25 5.46 8.64 -2.90
C GLU A 25 5.05 9.59 -4.03
N ALA A 26 4.49 10.71 -3.64
CA ALA A 26 3.95 11.72 -4.55
C ALA A 26 4.30 13.14 -4.13
N MET A 27 4.07 14.12 -5.01
CA MET A 27 4.28 15.55 -4.72
C MET A 27 3.24 16.13 -3.75
N GLY A 28 2.22 15.36 -3.38
CA GLY A 28 1.16 15.75 -2.45
C GLY A 28 0.04 14.72 -2.41
N LEU A 29 -1.12 15.11 -1.89
CA LEU A 29 -2.22 14.19 -1.56
C LEU A 29 -3.38 14.19 -2.56
N ASN A 30 -3.35 15.04 -3.58
CA ASN A 30 -4.41 15.12 -4.58
C ASN A 30 -3.94 14.51 -5.91
N PRO A 31 -4.41 13.31 -6.31
CA PRO A 31 -3.98 12.63 -7.53
C PRO A 31 -4.16 13.46 -8.82
N HIS A 32 -5.17 14.34 -8.88
CA HIS A 32 -5.42 15.19 -10.04
C HIS A 32 -4.44 16.35 -10.19
N ARG A 33 -3.74 16.74 -9.12
CA ARG A 33 -2.79 17.84 -9.11
C ARG A 33 -1.36 17.36 -8.90
N ASP A 34 -1.18 16.36 -8.04
CA ASP A 34 0.10 15.98 -7.50
C ASP A 34 0.59 14.70 -8.19
N ARG A 35 1.78 14.74 -8.79
CA ARG A 35 2.28 13.62 -9.56
C ARG A 35 2.77 12.46 -8.68
N LEU A 36 2.59 11.24 -9.17
CA LEU A 36 3.28 10.06 -8.65
C LEU A 36 4.78 10.15 -8.97
N CYS A 37 5.63 9.93 -7.97
CA CYS A 37 7.08 10.06 -8.10
C CYS A 37 7.81 8.72 -7.97
N LEU A 38 7.37 7.88 -7.04
CA LEU A 38 8.02 6.63 -6.70
C LEU A 38 6.98 5.57 -6.35
N VAL A 39 7.19 4.34 -6.78
CA VAL A 39 6.47 3.15 -6.32
C VAL A 39 7.46 2.20 -5.70
N GLN A 40 7.20 1.80 -4.47
CA GLN A 40 8.00 0.85 -3.72
C GLN A 40 7.33 -0.52 -3.71
N LEU A 41 8.12 -1.59 -3.88
CA LEU A 41 7.64 -2.96 -3.87
C LEU A 41 8.56 -3.87 -3.06
N SER A 42 8.00 -4.91 -2.43
CA SER A 42 8.78 -5.96 -1.76
C SER A 42 8.03 -7.30 -1.77
N ALA A 43 8.77 -8.38 -2.00
CA ALA A 43 8.27 -9.76 -1.86
C ALA A 43 8.23 -10.24 -0.39
N GLY A 44 8.72 -9.43 0.56
CA GLY A 44 8.85 -9.82 1.97
C GLY A 44 10.12 -10.61 2.28
N ASP A 45 11.06 -10.63 1.37
CA ASP A 45 12.36 -11.32 1.44
C ASP A 45 13.49 -10.47 2.03
N GLY A 46 13.19 -9.22 2.40
CA GLY A 46 14.15 -8.24 2.92
C GLY A 46 14.75 -7.32 1.85
N GLU A 47 14.29 -7.44 0.61
CA GLU A 47 14.67 -6.60 -0.52
C GLU A 47 13.51 -5.69 -0.92
N ALA A 48 13.83 -4.45 -1.33
CA ALA A 48 12.87 -3.49 -1.87
C ALA A 48 13.25 -3.11 -3.30
N HIS A 49 12.24 -3.01 -4.15
CA HIS A 49 12.33 -2.55 -5.54
C HIS A 49 11.65 -1.19 -5.62
N LEU A 50 12.36 -0.18 -6.08
CA LEU A 50 11.90 1.21 -6.13
C LEU A 50 11.84 1.64 -7.59
N VAL A 51 10.64 2.01 -8.07
CA VAL A 51 10.42 2.49 -9.45
C VAL A 51 10.17 3.98 -9.43
N GLN A 52 11.15 4.75 -9.89
CA GLN A 52 11.07 6.22 -9.98
C GLN A 52 10.53 6.66 -11.33
N PHE A 53 9.55 7.57 -11.32
CA PHE A 53 8.94 8.13 -12.52
C PHE A 53 9.44 9.55 -12.82
N ALA A 54 9.79 9.79 -14.07
CA ALA A 54 10.00 11.14 -14.58
C ALA A 54 8.64 11.87 -14.74
N PRO A 55 8.61 13.21 -14.66
CA PRO A 55 7.37 13.97 -14.83
C PRO A 55 6.66 13.64 -16.15
N GLY A 56 5.40 13.17 -16.05
CA GLY A 56 4.56 12.86 -17.22
C GLY A 56 4.92 11.57 -17.98
N SER A 57 5.81 10.75 -17.47
CA SER A 57 6.21 9.48 -18.09
C SER A 57 5.82 8.31 -17.19
N TYR A 58 4.73 7.63 -17.53
CA TYR A 58 4.12 6.55 -16.75
C TYR A 58 3.92 5.26 -17.60
N ASP A 59 4.74 5.05 -18.61
CA ASP A 59 4.75 3.80 -19.38
C ASP A 59 5.52 2.72 -18.59
N ALA A 60 4.78 1.84 -17.91
CA ALA A 60 5.33 0.86 -16.97
C ALA A 60 4.65 -0.52 -17.12
N PRO A 61 4.76 -1.17 -18.30
CA PRO A 61 3.99 -2.39 -18.59
C PRO A 61 4.23 -3.55 -17.63
N HIS A 62 5.45 -3.73 -17.08
CA HIS A 62 5.71 -4.80 -16.11
C HIS A 62 5.05 -4.50 -14.76
N LEU A 63 5.13 -3.25 -14.30
CA LEU A 63 4.45 -2.83 -13.08
C LEU A 63 2.94 -2.89 -13.24
N GLU A 64 2.40 -2.43 -14.38
CA GLU A 64 0.95 -2.50 -14.68
C GLU A 64 0.45 -3.95 -14.72
N CYS A 65 1.21 -4.86 -15.34
CA CYS A 65 0.90 -6.28 -15.35
C CYS A 65 0.85 -6.86 -13.93
N LEU A 66 1.83 -6.54 -13.07
CA LEU A 66 1.85 -6.95 -11.67
C LEU A 66 0.66 -6.41 -10.89
N LEU A 67 0.32 -5.12 -11.06
CA LEU A 67 -0.80 -4.50 -10.37
C LEU A 67 -2.15 -5.13 -10.76
N GLY A 68 -2.33 -5.48 -12.03
CA GLY A 68 -3.54 -6.14 -12.55
C GLY A 68 -3.61 -7.64 -12.34
N ASP A 69 -2.53 -8.32 -11.92
CA ASP A 69 -2.51 -9.78 -11.77
C ASP A 69 -3.41 -10.26 -10.62
N PRO A 70 -4.51 -11.00 -10.90
CA PRO A 70 -5.41 -11.51 -9.88
C PRO A 70 -4.78 -12.60 -9.00
N GLY A 71 -3.69 -13.22 -9.43
CA GLY A 71 -2.93 -14.22 -8.67
C GLY A 71 -2.02 -13.64 -7.59
N VAL A 72 -1.77 -12.33 -7.62
CA VAL A 72 -0.88 -11.65 -6.69
C VAL A 72 -1.65 -10.67 -5.80
N THR A 73 -1.68 -10.88 -4.49
CA THR A 73 -2.30 -9.93 -3.53
C THR A 73 -1.40 -8.71 -3.31
N LYS A 74 -1.93 -7.51 -3.51
CA LYS A 74 -1.23 -6.24 -3.27
C LYS A 74 -1.46 -5.79 -1.82
N LEU A 75 -0.38 -5.76 -1.05
CA LEU A 75 -0.39 -5.39 0.37
C LEU A 75 -0.04 -3.91 0.50
N PHE A 76 -0.92 -3.14 1.11
CA PHE A 76 -0.72 -1.71 1.37
C PHE A 76 -0.87 -1.38 2.85
N HIS A 77 -0.34 -0.21 3.21
CA HIS A 77 -0.74 0.46 4.44
C HIS A 77 -1.47 1.77 4.11
N PHE A 78 -2.79 1.83 4.35
CA PHE A 78 -3.67 2.92 3.91
C PHE A 78 -3.93 2.93 2.39
N ALA A 79 -4.18 1.78 1.82
CA ALA A 79 -4.34 1.49 0.38
C ALA A 79 -5.16 2.50 -0.45
N ARG A 80 -6.13 3.22 0.15
CA ARG A 80 -7.00 4.17 -0.54
C ARG A 80 -6.22 5.25 -1.28
N PHE A 81 -5.14 5.76 -0.68
CA PHE A 81 -4.28 6.76 -1.29
C PHE A 81 -3.46 6.17 -2.44
N ASP A 82 -2.77 5.07 -2.17
CA ASP A 82 -1.90 4.41 -3.16
C ASP A 82 -2.68 3.95 -4.38
N LEU A 83 -3.85 3.33 -4.17
CA LEU A 83 -4.73 2.91 -5.26
C LEU A 83 -5.18 4.07 -6.13
N ALA A 84 -5.48 5.24 -5.52
CA ALA A 84 -5.85 6.43 -6.26
C ALA A 84 -4.69 6.96 -7.11
N MET A 85 -3.48 7.03 -6.53
CA MET A 85 -2.27 7.44 -7.25
C MET A 85 -1.92 6.50 -8.40
N LEU A 86 -1.93 5.18 -8.15
CA LEU A 86 -1.64 4.16 -9.15
C LEU A 86 -2.67 4.18 -10.29
N TYR A 87 -3.96 4.21 -9.96
CA TYR A 87 -5.01 4.23 -10.98
C TYR A 87 -4.98 5.50 -11.81
N HIS A 88 -4.82 6.67 -11.18
CA HIS A 88 -4.80 7.95 -11.88
C HIS A 88 -3.63 8.07 -12.86
N HIS A 89 -2.44 7.60 -12.48
CA HIS A 89 -1.21 7.80 -13.25
C HIS A 89 -0.87 6.62 -14.18
N LEU A 90 -1.13 5.37 -13.74
CA LEU A 90 -0.82 4.15 -14.52
C LEU A 90 -2.06 3.54 -15.21
N GLY A 91 -3.26 4.02 -14.90
CA GLY A 91 -4.50 3.51 -15.50
C GLY A 91 -4.93 2.12 -15.02
N VAL A 92 -4.24 1.53 -14.04
CA VAL A 92 -4.51 0.18 -13.54
C VAL A 92 -5.00 0.22 -12.09
N MET A 93 -6.20 -0.31 -11.85
CA MET A 93 -6.72 -0.53 -10.51
C MET A 93 -6.12 -1.81 -9.93
N ALA A 94 -5.21 -1.66 -8.98
CA ALA A 94 -4.57 -2.81 -8.35
C ALA A 94 -5.60 -3.68 -7.59
N ALA A 95 -5.62 -4.96 -7.88
CA ALA A 95 -6.49 -5.96 -7.24
C ALA A 95 -5.90 -7.38 -7.40
N PRO A 96 -6.13 -8.31 -6.44
CA PRO A 96 -6.79 -8.13 -5.14
C PRO A 96 -5.94 -7.33 -4.14
N VAL A 97 -6.58 -6.64 -3.22
CA VAL A 97 -5.94 -5.75 -2.24
C VAL A 97 -6.04 -6.29 -0.82
N TYR A 98 -5.01 -6.10 -0.03
CA TYR A 98 -5.00 -6.23 1.42
C TYR A 98 -4.52 -4.92 2.06
N CYS A 99 -5.24 -4.37 3.01
CA CYS A 99 -4.86 -3.14 3.70
C CYS A 99 -4.59 -3.38 5.19
N THR A 100 -3.32 -3.29 5.61
CA THR A 100 -2.90 -3.51 7.01
C THR A 100 -3.54 -2.52 7.98
N LYS A 101 -3.81 -1.26 7.55
CA LYS A 101 -4.50 -0.26 8.38
C LYS A 101 -5.96 -0.64 8.63
N ILE A 102 -6.69 -1.14 7.63
CA ILE A 102 -8.05 -1.64 7.78
C ILE A 102 -8.06 -2.87 8.69
N ALA A 103 -7.21 -3.87 8.41
CA ALA A 103 -7.09 -5.05 9.26
C ALA A 103 -6.81 -4.67 10.72
N SER A 104 -5.87 -3.75 10.95
CA SER A 104 -5.58 -3.24 12.30
C SER A 104 -6.79 -2.60 12.97
N ARG A 105 -7.56 -1.76 12.26
CA ARG A 105 -8.77 -1.14 12.81
C ARG A 105 -9.84 -2.15 13.22
N LEU A 106 -9.94 -3.25 12.49
CA LEU A 106 -10.92 -4.30 12.77
C LEU A 106 -10.56 -5.12 14.02
N VAL A 107 -9.26 -5.33 14.30
CA VAL A 107 -8.83 -6.23 15.40
C VAL A 107 -8.23 -5.51 16.60
N ARG A 108 -7.72 -4.28 16.44
CA ARG A 108 -7.11 -3.50 17.52
C ARG A 108 -8.04 -2.37 17.97
N THR A 109 -9.27 -2.74 18.37
CA THR A 109 -10.33 -1.78 18.76
C THR A 109 -10.06 -1.05 20.08
N PHE A 110 -9.02 -1.43 20.79
CA PHE A 110 -8.59 -0.85 22.07
C PHE A 110 -7.67 0.38 21.92
N THR A 111 -7.34 0.78 20.68
CA THR A 111 -6.38 1.86 20.42
C THR A 111 -6.72 2.57 19.09
N ASP A 112 -6.35 3.85 18.98
CA ASP A 112 -6.42 4.64 17.74
C ASP A 112 -5.08 4.63 16.97
N ARG A 113 -4.07 3.90 17.46
CA ARG A 113 -2.72 3.82 16.88
C ARG A 113 -2.67 2.78 15.78
N HIS A 114 -3.07 3.18 14.56
CA HIS A 114 -3.12 2.33 13.38
C HIS A 114 -2.15 2.77 12.28
N GLY A 115 -1.22 3.68 12.58
CA GLY A 115 -0.16 4.09 11.66
C GLY A 115 0.88 2.97 11.44
N LEU A 116 1.56 2.95 10.28
CA LEU A 116 2.55 1.92 9.94
C LEU A 116 3.63 1.79 11.03
N ARG A 117 4.19 2.92 11.47
CA ARG A 117 5.17 2.95 12.55
C ARG A 117 4.65 2.34 13.85
N ASP A 118 3.40 2.69 14.23
CA ASP A 118 2.81 2.14 15.45
C ASP A 118 2.60 0.63 15.33
N LEU A 119 2.16 0.13 14.17
CA LEU A 119 2.01 -1.30 13.92
C LEU A 119 3.35 -2.04 13.95
N CYS A 120 4.37 -1.50 13.30
CA CYS A 120 5.71 -2.09 13.31
C CYS A 120 6.26 -2.14 14.74
N LYS A 121 6.08 -1.06 15.53
CA LYS A 121 6.51 -1.03 16.92
C LYS A 121 5.76 -2.04 17.78
N ASP A 122 4.42 -2.01 17.72
CA ASP A 122 3.56 -2.78 18.63
C ASP A 122 3.54 -4.29 18.29
N LEU A 123 3.57 -4.65 16.99
CA LEU A 123 3.40 -6.03 16.53
C LEU A 123 4.73 -6.73 16.17
N LEU A 124 5.74 -5.97 15.76
CA LEU A 124 7.02 -6.51 15.30
C LEU A 124 8.21 -6.07 16.16
N ASN A 125 8.01 -5.12 17.09
CA ASN A 125 9.07 -4.47 17.89
C ASN A 125 10.15 -3.78 17.02
N ILE A 126 9.72 -3.17 15.90
CA ILE A 126 10.57 -2.44 14.95
C ILE A 126 10.23 -0.95 15.02
N ASP A 127 11.24 -0.09 15.17
CA ASP A 127 11.09 1.36 15.11
C ASP A 127 11.37 1.86 13.69
N LEU A 128 10.38 2.50 13.05
CA LEU A 128 10.53 3.16 11.75
C LEU A 128 10.79 4.66 11.92
N SER A 129 11.68 5.20 11.10
CA SER A 129 11.94 6.64 11.01
C SER A 129 10.80 7.35 10.26
N LYS A 130 10.51 8.61 10.60
CA LYS A 130 9.59 9.50 9.85
C LYS A 130 10.33 10.64 9.14
N GLN A 131 11.65 10.65 9.16
CA GLN A 131 12.45 11.82 8.79
C GLN A 131 12.27 12.27 7.34
N GLN A 132 11.95 11.35 6.42
CA GLN A 132 11.81 11.65 4.98
C GLN A 132 10.36 11.75 4.49
N GLN A 133 9.37 11.57 5.35
CA GLN A 133 7.94 11.58 4.97
C GLN A 133 7.50 12.85 4.22
N SER A 134 8.12 14.00 4.49
CA SER A 134 7.81 15.30 3.87
C SER A 134 8.95 15.78 2.95
N SER A 135 9.79 14.88 2.45
CA SER A 135 10.88 15.26 1.56
C SER A 135 10.39 15.54 0.13
N ASP A 136 11.22 16.22 -0.67
CA ASP A 136 10.93 16.44 -2.09
C ASP A 136 11.15 15.15 -2.89
N TRP A 137 10.07 14.41 -3.14
CA TRP A 137 10.07 13.20 -3.96
C TRP A 137 10.16 13.49 -5.46
N GLY A 138 9.94 14.77 -5.84
CA GLY A 138 9.99 15.22 -7.23
C GLY A 138 11.39 15.40 -7.81
N THR A 139 12.42 15.31 -6.99
CA THR A 139 13.82 15.43 -7.42
C THR A 139 14.24 14.31 -8.37
N ALA A 140 15.09 14.62 -9.36
CA ALA A 140 15.61 13.62 -10.29
C ALA A 140 16.55 12.61 -9.63
N ASN A 141 17.27 13.03 -8.58
CA ASN A 141 18.21 12.19 -7.85
C ASN A 141 17.76 12.12 -6.39
N LEU A 142 17.20 10.99 -6.00
CA LEU A 142 16.84 10.72 -4.61
C LEU A 142 18.10 10.47 -3.77
N SER A 143 18.10 11.00 -2.55
CA SER A 143 19.19 10.72 -1.60
C SER A 143 19.11 9.30 -1.07
N GLU A 144 20.23 8.79 -0.57
CA GLU A 144 20.28 7.46 0.05
C GLU A 144 19.35 7.34 1.29
N GLU A 145 19.12 8.44 2.00
CA GLU A 145 18.19 8.52 3.11
C GLU A 145 16.72 8.40 2.64
N GLN A 146 16.38 9.03 1.49
CA GLN A 146 15.06 8.88 0.87
C GLN A 146 14.84 7.44 0.39
N LEU A 147 15.81 6.85 -0.30
CA LEU A 147 15.71 5.47 -0.77
C LEU A 147 15.54 4.46 0.37
N ARG A 148 16.28 4.63 1.47
CA ARG A 148 16.13 3.80 2.67
C ARG A 148 14.78 3.99 3.36
N TYR A 149 14.29 5.21 3.42
CA TYR A 149 12.97 5.51 3.97
C TYR A 149 11.90 4.79 3.14
N ALA A 150 11.84 5.03 1.84
CA ALA A 150 10.90 4.43 0.92
C ALA A 150 10.94 2.88 0.97
N ALA A 151 12.13 2.29 1.01
CA ALA A 151 12.27 0.85 1.18
C ALA A 151 11.66 0.36 2.51
N SER A 152 11.81 1.11 3.60
CA SER A 152 11.31 0.71 4.92
C SER A 152 9.78 0.61 4.99
N ASP A 153 9.05 1.35 4.16
CA ASP A 153 7.58 1.39 4.20
C ASP A 153 6.95 0.10 3.62
N VAL A 154 7.67 -0.66 2.80
CA VAL A 154 7.19 -1.92 2.21
C VAL A 154 7.77 -3.19 2.87
N LEU A 155 8.98 -3.15 3.44
CA LEU A 155 9.69 -4.32 3.92
C LEU A 155 8.97 -5.08 5.04
N HIS A 156 8.08 -4.43 5.78
CA HIS A 156 7.44 -5.02 6.95
C HIS A 156 5.98 -5.42 6.75
N LEU A 157 5.36 -5.11 5.58
CA LEU A 157 3.92 -5.34 5.36
C LEU A 157 3.55 -6.82 5.36
N HIS A 158 4.40 -7.72 4.85
CA HIS A 158 4.19 -9.16 4.89
C HIS A 158 4.15 -9.70 6.33
N ALA A 159 5.09 -9.28 7.16
CA ALA A 159 5.12 -9.66 8.57
C ALA A 159 3.92 -9.08 9.35
N LEU A 160 3.54 -7.83 9.08
CA LEU A 160 2.34 -7.22 9.64
C LEU A 160 1.07 -7.96 9.23
N ARG A 161 0.92 -8.32 7.94
CA ARG A 161 -0.19 -9.14 7.46
C ARG A 161 -0.31 -10.42 8.25
N SER A 162 0.78 -11.18 8.40
CA SER A 162 0.77 -12.45 9.15
C SER A 162 0.30 -12.28 10.60
N ARG A 163 0.71 -11.20 11.28
CA ARG A 163 0.26 -10.89 12.65
C ARG A 163 -1.21 -10.49 12.69
N LEU A 164 -1.65 -9.67 11.77
CA LEU A 164 -3.04 -9.19 11.70
C LEU A 164 -4.00 -10.32 11.30
N ASP A 165 -3.63 -11.19 10.36
CA ASP A 165 -4.42 -12.36 9.96
C ASP A 165 -4.63 -13.32 11.15
N ALA A 166 -3.59 -13.57 11.95
CA ALA A 166 -3.72 -14.36 13.18
C ALA A 166 -4.68 -13.72 14.20
N MET A 167 -4.72 -12.38 14.27
CA MET A 167 -5.67 -11.66 15.13
C MET A 167 -7.09 -11.70 14.56
N LEU A 168 -7.27 -11.51 13.25
CA LEU A 168 -8.56 -11.62 12.57
C LEU A 168 -9.19 -13.01 12.78
N ALA A 169 -8.41 -14.06 12.60
CA ALA A 169 -8.85 -15.45 12.82
C ALA A 169 -9.27 -15.70 14.28
N ARG A 170 -8.54 -15.14 15.24
CA ARG A 170 -8.85 -15.30 16.67
C ARG A 170 -10.14 -14.61 17.08
N GLU A 171 -10.38 -13.39 16.58
CA GLU A 171 -11.59 -12.61 16.89
C GLU A 171 -12.88 -13.29 16.42
N GLY A 172 -12.83 -14.21 15.46
CA GLY A 172 -13.96 -15.01 15.00
C GLY A 172 -14.33 -16.19 15.88
N ARG A 173 -13.51 -16.54 16.88
CA ARG A 173 -13.73 -17.72 17.74
C ARG A 173 -14.72 -17.51 18.87
N ASP A 174 -15.09 -16.27 19.20
CA ASP A 174 -15.95 -15.97 20.36
C ASP A 174 -17.46 -16.03 20.06
N GLY A 175 -17.88 -16.79 19.08
CA GLY A 175 -19.23 -17.36 18.99
C GLY A 175 -20.33 -16.49 18.39
N LEU A 176 -20.07 -15.25 17.96
CA LEU A 176 -21.10 -14.36 17.40
C LEU A 176 -21.03 -14.15 15.89
N ALA A 177 -19.95 -14.49 15.23
CA ALA A 177 -19.84 -14.47 13.78
C ALA A 177 -19.37 -15.85 13.27
N ARG A 178 -20.19 -16.52 12.46
CA ARG A 178 -19.88 -17.84 11.90
C ARG A 178 -18.63 -17.85 11.00
N GLU A 179 -18.14 -16.68 10.59
CA GLU A 179 -17.01 -16.52 9.66
C GLU A 179 -15.92 -15.57 10.17
N GLY A 180 -16.02 -15.09 11.41
CA GLY A 180 -15.05 -14.19 12.02
C GLY A 180 -14.95 -12.80 11.37
N ARG A 181 -14.01 -11.99 11.87
CA ARG A 181 -13.72 -10.67 11.27
C ARG A 181 -12.97 -10.76 9.93
N GLU A 182 -12.56 -11.95 9.53
CA GLU A 182 -11.93 -12.20 8.20
C GLU A 182 -12.87 -11.89 7.04
N ALA A 183 -14.15 -12.29 7.13
CA ALA A 183 -15.15 -11.98 6.11
C ALA A 183 -15.40 -10.47 6.01
N LEU A 184 -15.48 -9.77 7.16
CA LEU A 184 -15.61 -8.32 7.18
C LEU A 184 -14.37 -7.63 6.60
N ALA A 185 -13.16 -8.10 6.93
CA ALA A 185 -11.93 -7.58 6.38
C ALA A 185 -11.89 -7.74 4.85
N ARG A 186 -12.27 -8.91 4.34
CA ARG A 186 -12.36 -9.19 2.91
C ARG A 186 -13.33 -8.22 2.23
N ALA A 187 -14.54 -8.06 2.75
CA ALA A 187 -15.51 -7.11 2.21
C ALA A 187 -14.98 -5.67 2.20
N CYS A 188 -14.26 -5.25 3.24
CA CYS A 188 -13.62 -3.93 3.28
C CYS A 188 -12.52 -3.80 2.21
N PHE A 189 -11.73 -4.84 1.97
CA PHE A 189 -10.69 -4.82 0.94
C PHE A 189 -11.29 -4.79 -0.46
N GLU A 190 -12.34 -5.58 -0.72
CA GLU A 190 -13.08 -5.60 -2.00
C GLU A 190 -13.79 -4.27 -2.28
N PHE A 191 -14.15 -3.50 -1.24
CA PHE A 191 -14.75 -2.18 -1.40
C PHE A 191 -13.74 -1.07 -1.72
N LEU A 192 -12.45 -1.27 -1.48
CA LEU A 192 -11.43 -0.24 -1.73
C LEU A 192 -11.38 0.24 -3.17
N PRO A 193 -11.31 -0.63 -4.22
CA PRO A 193 -11.31 -0.17 -5.60
C PRO A 193 -12.55 0.65 -5.99
N PRO A 194 -13.80 0.23 -5.72
CA PRO A 194 -14.97 1.08 -5.93
C PRO A 194 -14.91 2.40 -5.17
N ARG A 195 -14.43 2.41 -3.93
CA ARG A 195 -14.29 3.64 -3.15
C ARG A 195 -13.30 4.62 -3.78
N VAL A 196 -12.19 4.12 -4.29
CA VAL A 196 -11.18 4.94 -4.98
C VAL A 196 -11.75 5.56 -6.25
N LEU A 197 -12.54 4.81 -7.04
CA LEU A 197 -13.24 5.36 -8.22
C LEU A 197 -14.18 6.50 -7.84
N LEU A 198 -14.92 6.34 -6.74
CA LEU A 198 -15.78 7.41 -6.23
C LEU A 198 -14.98 8.64 -5.79
N ASP A 199 -13.81 8.47 -5.21
CA ASP A 199 -12.95 9.59 -4.81
C ASP A 199 -12.37 10.35 -6.01
N LEU A 200 -12.05 9.65 -7.11
CA LEU A 200 -11.45 10.23 -8.32
C LEU A 200 -12.48 10.81 -9.27
N GLU A 201 -13.59 10.09 -9.49
CA GLU A 201 -14.60 10.40 -10.51
C GLU A 201 -15.89 10.97 -9.91
N GLY A 202 -16.07 10.83 -8.61
CA GLY A 202 -17.29 11.24 -7.91
C GLY A 202 -17.23 12.65 -7.36
N TRP A 203 -18.21 12.96 -6.52
CA TRP A 203 -18.34 14.25 -5.86
C TRP A 203 -17.29 14.40 -4.75
N PRO A 204 -16.32 15.30 -4.86
CA PRO A 204 -15.23 15.41 -3.86
C PRO A 204 -15.71 15.89 -2.49
N GLU A 205 -16.87 16.53 -2.40
CA GLU A 205 -17.36 17.18 -1.19
C GLU A 205 -18.52 16.45 -0.50
N GLN A 206 -19.13 15.46 -1.15
CA GLN A 206 -20.25 14.70 -0.58
C GLN A 206 -20.09 13.22 -0.86
N ASP A 207 -20.17 12.42 0.20
CA ASP A 207 -20.36 10.99 0.05
C ASP A 207 -21.78 10.74 -0.47
N ILE A 208 -21.91 10.23 -1.71
CA ILE A 208 -23.23 9.94 -2.31
C ILE A 208 -24.03 8.88 -1.54
N PHE A 209 -23.39 8.15 -0.64
CA PHE A 209 -24.01 7.20 0.29
C PHE A 209 -24.27 7.78 1.68
N ALA A 210 -23.88 9.03 1.94
CA ALA A 210 -24.20 9.68 3.20
C ALA A 210 -25.68 10.11 3.21
N HIS A 211 -26.37 9.76 4.27
CA HIS A 211 -27.77 10.13 4.55
C HIS A 211 -27.86 11.15 5.66
#